data_2c76b6c333ff7ba7275c08f290c38d51
#
_entry.id   2c76b6c333ff7ba7275c08f290c38d51
#
_cell.length_a   1.000
_cell.length_b   1.000
_cell.length_c   1.000
_cell.angle_alpha   90.00
_cell.angle_beta   90.00
_cell.angle_gamma   90.00
#
_symmetry.space_group_name_H-M   'P 1'
#
loop_
_entity.id
_entity.type
_entity.pdbx_description
1 polymer ?
#
loop_
_entity_poly.entity_id
_entity_poly.type
_entity_poly.pdbx_seq_one_letter_code
_entity_poly.pdbx_strand_id
1 'polypeptide(L)'
;MSGTFPTSPAFQSLAVSSNQSTFVSRSISGRRQSRQIGGQYWRLRASFPPMTRAQFAPIYAFVIAQRGRYESFSVIPAVISTGQGSPAGTPLIDGASQTGRSLVTDGWNASIVLFKAGDYLKIAGNDKVYMVTADVSSDGSGDATIAIEPALVASPADDAAITHSSVPFTVALRAGVQEFATGTTGLFQFEIDMEEVL
;
A
#
# COMPACT_ATOMS: atom_id res chain seq x y z
N MET A 1 -10.95 6.17 10.53
CA MET A 1 -10.66 4.79 10.04
C MET A 1 -11.63 3.83 10.71
N SER A 2 -12.38 3.07 9.93
CA SER A 2 -13.53 2.27 10.41
C SER A 2 -13.20 0.79 10.66
N GLY A 3 -11.92 0.41 10.72
CA GLY A 3 -11.45 -0.93 11.02
C GLY A 3 -10.58 -1.55 9.92
N THR A 4 -10.37 -2.87 10.01
CA THR A 4 -9.58 -3.65 9.06
C THR A 4 -10.50 -4.51 8.21
N PHE A 5 -10.26 -4.53 6.90
CA PHE A 5 -11.01 -5.34 5.95
C PHE A 5 -10.88 -6.84 6.29
N PRO A 6 -11.97 -7.63 6.20
CA PRO A 6 -11.90 -9.07 6.46
C PRO A 6 -10.90 -9.78 5.55
N THR A 7 -10.07 -10.65 6.12
CA THR A 7 -9.04 -11.38 5.39
C THR A 7 -9.51 -12.75 4.86
N SER A 8 -10.71 -13.19 5.23
CA SER A 8 -11.30 -14.47 4.81
C SER A 8 -12.70 -14.24 4.26
N PRO A 9 -13.03 -14.83 3.09
CA PRO A 9 -12.11 -15.48 2.16
C PRO A 9 -11.08 -14.54 1.54
N ALA A 10 -9.94 -15.10 1.15
CA ALA A 10 -8.89 -14.33 0.48
C ALA A 10 -9.33 -13.85 -0.91
N PHE A 11 -8.70 -12.82 -1.41
CA PHE A 11 -8.90 -12.34 -2.77
C PHE A 11 -8.53 -13.42 -3.79
N GLN A 12 -9.35 -13.63 -4.79
CA GLN A 12 -9.03 -14.46 -5.95
C GLN A 12 -8.01 -13.77 -6.85
N SER A 13 -8.21 -12.48 -7.07
CA SER A 13 -7.25 -11.63 -7.79
C SER A 13 -7.12 -10.28 -7.13
N LEU A 14 -5.94 -9.71 -7.23
CA LEU A 14 -5.63 -8.36 -6.76
C LEU A 14 -4.81 -7.65 -7.84
N ALA A 15 -5.31 -6.56 -8.34
CA ALA A 15 -4.58 -5.64 -9.21
C ALA A 15 -4.20 -4.40 -8.42
N VAL A 16 -2.91 -4.11 -8.35
CA VAL A 16 -2.37 -2.91 -7.72
C VAL A 16 -1.80 -2.00 -8.79
N SER A 17 -2.21 -0.75 -8.78
CA SER A 17 -1.72 0.25 -9.71
C SER A 17 -1.25 1.50 -8.98
N SER A 18 -0.09 2.02 -9.41
CA SER A 18 0.44 3.31 -8.99
C SER A 18 -0.14 4.40 -9.89
N ASN A 19 -0.87 5.33 -9.32
CA ASN A 19 -1.42 6.47 -10.03
C ASN A 19 -0.62 7.71 -9.70
N GLN A 20 -0.02 8.31 -10.74
CA GLN A 20 0.76 9.54 -10.62
C GLN A 20 0.38 10.52 -11.71
N SER A 21 -0.20 11.64 -11.32
CA SER A 21 -0.63 12.68 -12.24
C SER A 21 0.59 13.42 -12.79
N THR A 22 0.74 13.40 -14.12
CA THR A 22 1.84 14.08 -14.81
C THR A 22 1.30 14.93 -15.95
N PHE A 23 1.68 16.18 -16.00
CA PHE A 23 1.45 17.03 -17.16
C PHE A 23 2.58 16.85 -18.16
N VAL A 24 2.23 16.62 -19.41
CA VAL A 24 3.20 16.47 -20.50
C VAL A 24 2.85 17.44 -21.61
N SER A 25 3.81 18.28 -21.99
CA SER A 25 3.72 19.19 -23.12
C SER A 25 4.82 18.87 -24.13
N ARG A 26 4.53 19.08 -25.42
CA ARG A 26 5.53 19.03 -26.48
C ARG A 26 5.57 20.36 -27.21
N SER A 27 6.77 20.90 -27.36
CA SER A 27 6.99 22.08 -28.19
C SER A 27 6.89 21.74 -29.68
N ILE A 28 6.74 22.74 -30.54
CA ILE A 28 6.77 22.60 -32.00
C ILE A 28 8.07 21.92 -32.49
N SER A 29 9.17 22.13 -31.78
CA SER A 29 10.47 21.48 -32.06
C SER A 29 10.55 20.02 -31.60
N GLY A 30 9.46 19.41 -31.11
CA GLY A 30 9.40 18.03 -30.65
C GLY A 30 9.94 17.78 -29.23
N ARG A 31 10.49 18.80 -28.55
CA ARG A 31 10.97 18.65 -27.16
C ARG A 31 9.81 18.34 -26.22
N ARG A 32 9.96 17.25 -25.45
CA ARG A 32 9.02 16.87 -24.39
C ARG A 32 9.40 17.60 -23.09
N GLN A 33 8.43 18.26 -22.49
CA GLN A 33 8.49 18.78 -21.13
C GLN A 33 7.48 18.02 -20.29
N SER A 34 7.88 17.52 -19.13
CA SER A 34 6.99 16.83 -18.20
C SER A 34 7.12 17.43 -16.81
N ARG A 35 5.98 17.59 -16.14
CA ARG A 35 5.90 18.07 -14.77
C ARG A 35 4.97 17.18 -13.98
N GLN A 36 5.40 16.74 -12.82
CA GLN A 36 4.54 16.02 -11.88
C GLN A 36 3.54 17.00 -11.25
N ILE A 37 2.25 16.64 -11.25
CA ILE A 37 1.17 17.41 -10.66
C ILE A 37 0.48 16.54 -9.62
N GLY A 38 0.70 16.82 -8.35
CA GLY A 38 0.11 16.06 -7.25
C GLY A 38 0.90 14.84 -6.81
N GLY A 39 0.42 14.20 -5.75
CA GLY A 39 1.00 13.01 -5.13
C GLY A 39 0.68 11.73 -5.91
N GLN A 40 1.48 10.72 -5.66
CA GLN A 40 1.18 9.35 -6.09
C GLN A 40 0.26 8.70 -5.08
N TYR A 41 -0.69 7.89 -5.54
CA TYR A 41 -1.52 7.03 -4.69
C TYR A 41 -1.68 5.63 -5.29
N TRP A 42 -1.87 4.67 -4.41
CA TRP A 42 -2.13 3.29 -4.80
C TRP A 42 -3.62 3.05 -5.03
N ARG A 43 -3.92 2.34 -6.09
CA ARG A 43 -5.27 1.84 -6.36
C ARG A 43 -5.23 0.32 -6.32
N LEU A 44 -6.15 -0.25 -5.56
CA LEU A 44 -6.30 -1.68 -5.38
C LEU A 44 -7.66 -2.10 -5.92
N ARG A 45 -7.66 -3.00 -6.90
CA ARG A 45 -8.88 -3.67 -7.36
C ARG A 45 -8.77 -5.14 -7.04
N ALA A 46 -9.72 -5.64 -6.25
CA ALA A 46 -9.75 -7.03 -5.82
C ALA A 46 -11.04 -7.70 -6.27
N SER A 47 -10.93 -8.95 -6.71
CA SER A 47 -12.08 -9.82 -6.94
C SER A 47 -12.04 -11.00 -5.97
N PHE A 48 -13.22 -11.50 -5.64
CA PHE A 48 -13.38 -12.66 -4.78
C PHE A 48 -13.76 -13.91 -5.59
N PRO A 49 -13.40 -15.10 -5.12
CA PRO A 49 -13.94 -16.33 -5.69
C PRO A 49 -15.47 -16.36 -5.47
N PRO A 50 -16.21 -17.17 -6.24
CA PRO A 50 -17.62 -17.38 -5.97
C PRO A 50 -17.84 -17.85 -4.52
N MET A 51 -18.62 -17.10 -3.75
CA MET A 51 -18.79 -17.27 -2.31
C MET A 51 -20.19 -17.75 -1.95
N THR A 52 -20.28 -18.53 -0.90
CA THR A 52 -21.56 -18.81 -0.25
C THR A 52 -22.09 -17.55 0.45
N ARG A 53 -23.39 -17.50 0.74
CA ARG A 53 -23.98 -16.37 1.48
C ARG A 53 -23.29 -16.12 2.84
N ALA A 54 -22.91 -17.17 3.53
CA ALA A 54 -22.24 -17.05 4.83
C ALA A 54 -20.86 -16.40 4.75
N GLN A 55 -20.13 -16.61 3.65
CA GLN A 55 -18.84 -15.98 3.39
C GLN A 55 -18.99 -14.55 2.87
N PHE A 56 -19.95 -14.31 2.01
CA PHE A 56 -20.18 -13.01 1.38
C PHE A 56 -20.76 -11.96 2.34
N ALA A 57 -21.75 -12.36 3.16
CA ALA A 57 -22.51 -11.42 3.97
C ALA A 57 -21.64 -10.56 4.93
N PRO A 58 -20.64 -11.11 5.65
CA PRO A 58 -19.76 -10.29 6.50
C PRO A 58 -18.93 -9.27 5.71
N ILE A 59 -18.42 -9.66 4.52
CA ILE A 59 -17.65 -8.76 3.65
C ILE A 59 -18.51 -7.62 3.17
N TYR A 60 -19.70 -7.93 2.66
CA TYR A 60 -20.61 -6.92 2.12
C TYR A 60 -21.14 -5.99 3.22
N ALA A 61 -21.43 -6.52 4.41
CA ALA A 61 -21.81 -5.73 5.57
C ALA A 61 -20.70 -4.74 5.99
N PHE A 62 -19.46 -5.18 5.99
CA PHE A 62 -18.31 -4.30 6.24
C PHE A 62 -18.23 -3.19 5.17
N VAL A 63 -18.36 -3.54 3.88
CA VAL A 63 -18.31 -2.59 2.78
C VAL A 63 -19.42 -1.54 2.87
N ILE A 64 -20.64 -1.96 3.19
CA ILE A 64 -21.78 -1.03 3.36
C ILE A 64 -21.58 -0.11 4.56
N ALA A 65 -20.95 -0.62 5.64
CA ALA A 65 -20.64 0.18 6.83
C ALA A 65 -19.66 1.33 6.55
N GLN A 66 -18.91 1.27 5.42
CA GLN A 66 -18.03 2.37 4.99
C GLN A 66 -18.79 3.57 4.43
N ARG A 67 -20.11 3.48 4.25
CA ARG A 67 -20.96 4.57 3.73
C ARG A 67 -20.49 5.10 2.37
N GLY A 68 -20.21 4.18 1.46
CA GLY A 68 -19.60 4.51 0.16
C GLY A 68 -18.17 5.03 0.34
N ARG A 69 -17.89 6.21 -0.19
CA ARG A 69 -16.54 6.82 -0.18
C ARG A 69 -16.21 7.61 1.09
N TYR A 70 -17.07 7.56 2.10
CA TYR A 70 -16.94 8.45 3.26
C TYR A 70 -15.88 7.98 4.25
N GLU A 71 -15.86 6.70 4.58
CA GLU A 71 -14.95 6.14 5.57
C GLU A 71 -13.69 5.55 4.92
N SER A 72 -12.58 5.65 5.63
CA SER A 72 -11.34 4.93 5.31
C SER A 72 -11.18 3.72 6.21
N PHE A 73 -10.55 2.67 5.68
CA PHE A 73 -10.28 1.42 6.39
C PHE A 73 -8.92 0.85 5.99
N SER A 74 -8.45 -0.12 6.76
CA SER A 74 -7.17 -0.79 6.51
C SER A 74 -7.39 -2.07 5.70
N VAL A 75 -6.56 -2.28 4.67
CA VAL A 75 -6.49 -3.53 3.89
C VAL A 75 -5.07 -4.08 3.94
N ILE A 76 -4.93 -5.36 4.26
CA ILE A 76 -3.64 -6.07 4.22
C ILE A 76 -3.68 -7.06 3.05
N PRO A 77 -3.12 -6.73 1.89
CA PRO A 77 -3.10 -7.62 0.73
C PRO A 77 -2.06 -8.73 0.93
N ALA A 78 -2.50 -9.93 1.30
CA ALA A 78 -1.63 -11.03 1.73
C ALA A 78 -0.45 -11.34 0.78
N VAL A 79 -0.67 -11.20 -0.54
CA VAL A 79 0.35 -11.55 -1.55
C VAL A 79 1.51 -10.53 -1.59
N ILE A 80 1.22 -9.24 -1.41
CA ILE A 80 2.21 -8.16 -1.59
C ILE A 80 2.62 -7.50 -0.27
N SER A 81 1.92 -7.78 0.82
CA SER A 81 2.19 -7.18 2.13
C SER A 81 3.35 -7.84 2.88
N THR A 82 3.85 -8.97 2.39
CA THR A 82 5.01 -9.66 2.91
C THR A 82 6.17 -9.48 1.94
N GLY A 83 7.27 -8.94 2.42
CA GLY A 83 8.46 -8.69 1.59
C GLY A 83 9.15 -9.98 1.16
N GLN A 84 9.94 -9.87 0.10
CA GLN A 84 10.79 -10.95 -0.45
C GLN A 84 12.14 -11.02 0.27
N GLY A 85 12.51 -9.99 1.02
CA GLY A 85 13.66 -9.99 1.90
C GLY A 85 13.42 -10.77 3.20
N SER A 86 14.37 -10.72 4.10
CA SER A 86 14.26 -11.31 5.44
C SER A 86 14.59 -10.25 6.51
N PRO A 87 13.83 -9.14 6.53
CA PRO A 87 14.09 -8.08 7.49
C PRO A 87 13.87 -8.59 8.91
N ALA A 88 14.82 -8.28 9.79
CA ALA A 88 14.79 -8.66 11.21
C ALA A 88 15.42 -7.56 12.06
N GLY A 89 14.96 -7.45 13.29
CA GLY A 89 15.34 -6.39 14.24
C GLY A 89 14.13 -5.57 14.67
N THR A 90 14.38 -4.40 15.20
CA THR A 90 13.38 -3.38 15.55
C THR A 90 13.64 -2.10 14.76
N PRO A 91 13.29 -2.09 13.46
CA PRO A 91 13.68 -1.00 12.58
C PRO A 91 12.98 0.31 12.93
N LEU A 92 13.78 1.36 12.98
CA LEU A 92 13.37 2.72 13.26
C LEU A 92 13.90 3.68 12.17
N ILE A 93 13.34 4.85 12.12
CA ILE A 93 13.84 5.97 11.33
C ILE A 93 15.03 6.57 12.05
N ASP A 94 16.18 6.65 11.39
CA ASP A 94 17.39 7.28 11.92
C ASP A 94 17.43 8.75 11.51
N GLY A 95 17.12 9.63 12.45
CA GLY A 95 17.12 11.06 12.28
C GLY A 95 15.83 11.67 11.72
N ALA A 96 15.48 12.81 12.29
CA ALA A 96 14.33 13.62 11.87
C ALA A 96 14.59 14.38 10.56
N SER A 97 13.53 15.00 10.03
CA SER A 97 13.58 15.90 8.86
C SER A 97 14.00 15.24 7.55
N GLN A 98 13.84 13.91 7.43
CA GLN A 98 14.09 13.22 6.18
C GLN A 98 13.07 13.60 5.11
N THR A 99 13.53 13.74 3.86
CA THR A 99 12.71 14.11 2.70
C THR A 99 13.21 13.40 1.45
N GLY A 100 12.44 13.47 0.38
CA GLY A 100 12.85 12.88 -0.91
C GLY A 100 12.53 11.40 -1.01
N ARG A 101 13.39 10.61 -1.68
CA ARG A 101 13.19 9.20 -2.04
C ARG A 101 14.21 8.28 -1.37
N SER A 102 14.88 8.73 -0.35
CA SER A 102 15.86 8.00 0.42
C SER A 102 15.46 8.03 1.88
N LEU A 103 15.40 6.87 2.51
CA LEU A 103 15.00 6.70 3.90
C LEU A 103 16.17 6.10 4.67
N VAL A 104 16.71 6.83 5.63
CA VAL A 104 17.77 6.36 6.51
C VAL A 104 17.14 5.68 7.72
N THR A 105 17.60 4.50 8.06
CA THR A 105 17.00 3.63 9.06
C THR A 105 18.06 2.88 9.83
N ASP A 106 17.76 2.55 11.07
CA ASP A 106 18.59 1.76 11.97
C ASP A 106 17.82 0.63 12.66
N GLY A 107 18.43 -0.03 13.63
CA GLY A 107 17.79 -1.06 14.43
C GLY A 107 17.55 -2.39 13.73
N TRP A 108 18.11 -2.59 12.53
CA TRP A 108 18.09 -3.88 11.84
C TRP A 108 19.13 -4.83 12.42
N ASN A 109 18.94 -6.13 12.21
CA ASN A 109 20.03 -7.08 12.43
C ASN A 109 21.15 -6.81 11.41
N ALA A 110 22.40 -6.95 11.85
CA ALA A 110 23.57 -6.61 11.03
C ALA A 110 23.75 -7.57 9.84
N SER A 111 24.17 -7.02 8.70
CA SER A 111 24.59 -7.75 7.50
C SER A 111 23.56 -8.74 6.95
N ILE A 112 22.27 -8.36 6.96
CA ILE A 112 21.17 -9.17 6.39
C ILE A 112 20.52 -8.48 5.19
N VAL A 113 19.92 -9.28 4.31
CA VAL A 113 19.10 -8.75 3.22
C VAL A 113 17.77 -8.30 3.79
N LEU A 114 17.47 -6.99 3.74
CA LEU A 114 16.27 -6.40 4.29
C LEU A 114 15.11 -6.46 3.29
N PHE A 115 15.29 -5.87 2.15
CA PHE A 115 14.25 -5.71 1.13
C PHE A 115 14.77 -6.07 -0.25
N LYS A 116 13.83 -6.50 -1.09
CA LYS A 116 14.01 -6.61 -2.54
C LYS A 116 13.23 -5.52 -3.24
N ALA A 117 13.68 -5.14 -4.43
CA ALA A 117 12.93 -4.21 -5.26
C ALA A 117 11.50 -4.72 -5.49
N GLY A 118 10.50 -3.87 -5.19
CA GLY A 118 9.08 -4.21 -5.25
C GLY A 118 8.45 -4.54 -3.90
N ASP A 119 9.22 -4.64 -2.82
CA ASP A 119 8.69 -4.78 -1.46
C ASP A 119 8.02 -3.47 -0.99
N TYR A 120 7.10 -3.58 -0.05
CA TYR A 120 6.39 -2.44 0.51
C TYR A 120 6.73 -2.23 1.97
N LEU A 121 6.70 -0.98 2.38
CA LEU A 121 6.84 -0.58 3.77
C LEU A 121 5.91 0.58 4.13
N LYS A 122 5.61 0.71 5.41
CA LYS A 122 4.85 1.84 5.97
C LYS A 122 5.58 2.37 7.21
N ILE A 123 5.55 3.69 7.38
CA ILE A 123 6.19 4.37 8.52
C ILE A 123 5.09 4.73 9.52
N ALA A 124 5.34 4.51 10.80
CA ALA A 124 4.41 4.88 11.86
C ALA A 124 4.11 6.39 11.84
N GLY A 125 2.84 6.74 12.07
CA GLY A 125 2.39 8.13 12.00
C GLY A 125 2.13 8.65 10.57
N ASN A 126 2.34 7.82 9.55
CA ASN A 126 2.08 8.17 8.15
C ASN A 126 1.14 7.13 7.52
N ASP A 127 0.12 7.57 6.79
CA ASP A 127 -0.82 6.65 6.13
C ASP A 127 -0.32 6.15 4.77
N LYS A 128 0.70 6.79 4.23
CA LYS A 128 1.31 6.42 2.94
C LYS A 128 2.06 5.10 3.00
N VAL A 129 1.83 4.26 1.99
CA VAL A 129 2.62 3.05 1.74
C VAL A 129 3.65 3.36 0.65
N TYR A 130 4.89 3.01 0.92
CA TYR A 130 6.04 3.20 0.03
C TYR A 130 6.50 1.87 -0.54
N MET A 131 6.92 1.88 -1.80
CA MET A 131 7.54 0.74 -2.46
C MET A 131 9.06 0.91 -2.48
N VAL A 132 9.78 -0.13 -2.13
CA VAL A 132 11.23 -0.18 -2.23
C VAL A 132 11.63 -0.37 -3.69
N THR A 133 12.55 0.46 -4.19
CA THR A 133 12.92 0.49 -5.62
C THR A 133 14.23 -0.22 -5.94
N ALA A 134 15.01 -0.58 -4.94
CA ALA A 134 16.28 -1.29 -5.09
C ALA A 134 16.47 -2.30 -3.97
N ASP A 135 17.20 -3.37 -4.23
CA ASP A 135 17.62 -4.32 -3.21
C ASP A 135 18.46 -3.61 -2.15
N VAL A 136 18.18 -3.90 -0.89
CA VAL A 136 18.87 -3.27 0.25
C VAL A 136 19.25 -4.30 1.30
N SER A 137 20.43 -4.13 1.87
CA SER A 137 20.93 -4.90 3.03
C SER A 137 21.36 -3.94 4.13
N SER A 138 21.26 -4.38 5.36
CA SER A 138 21.86 -3.66 6.50
C SER A 138 23.39 -3.80 6.48
N ASP A 139 24.05 -2.81 7.03
CA ASP A 139 25.49 -2.85 7.26
C ASP A 139 25.87 -3.63 8.52
N GLY A 140 27.16 -3.57 8.91
CA GLY A 140 27.66 -4.25 10.10
C GLY A 140 27.17 -3.67 11.44
N SER A 141 26.56 -2.48 11.42
CA SER A 141 25.97 -1.81 12.59
C SER A 141 24.46 -2.02 12.69
N GLY A 142 23.83 -2.49 11.60
CA GLY A 142 22.38 -2.61 11.50
C GLY A 142 21.71 -1.37 10.91
N ASP A 143 22.49 -0.52 10.23
CA ASP A 143 21.98 0.67 9.56
C ASP A 143 21.69 0.37 8.08
N ALA A 144 20.72 1.06 7.50
CA ALA A 144 20.41 0.93 6.09
C ALA A 144 19.80 2.20 5.50
N THR A 145 20.15 2.45 4.24
CA THR A 145 19.49 3.49 3.43
C THR A 145 18.62 2.82 2.39
N ILE A 146 17.30 3.06 2.47
CA ILE A 146 16.28 2.42 1.63
C ILE A 146 15.83 3.41 0.56
N ALA A 147 15.95 3.02 -0.71
CA ALA A 147 15.40 3.78 -1.83
C ALA A 147 13.90 3.48 -1.97
N ILE A 148 13.07 4.52 -1.92
CA ILE A 148 11.60 4.40 -1.90
C ILE A 148 10.92 5.21 -3.01
N GLU A 149 9.74 4.78 -3.41
CA GLU A 149 8.81 5.50 -4.28
C GLU A 149 7.39 5.38 -3.72
N PRO A 150 6.64 6.47 -3.64
CA PRO A 150 6.96 7.86 -3.99
C PRO A 150 7.92 8.52 -3.00
N ALA A 151 8.26 9.77 -3.28
CA ALA A 151 8.98 10.59 -2.30
C ALA A 151 8.16 10.71 -1.00
N LEU A 152 8.84 10.86 0.12
CA LEU A 152 8.21 11.06 1.42
C LEU A 152 7.16 12.18 1.33
N VAL A 153 5.92 11.86 1.66
CA VAL A 153 4.79 12.82 1.67
C VAL A 153 4.91 13.77 2.85
N ALA A 154 5.34 13.25 3.98
CA ALA A 154 5.67 14.00 5.18
C ALA A 154 6.97 13.47 5.76
N SER A 155 7.75 14.36 6.37
CA SER A 155 8.95 13.95 7.10
C SER A 155 8.55 13.06 8.27
N PRO A 156 9.07 11.82 8.38
CA PRO A 156 8.83 11.00 9.54
C PRO A 156 9.47 11.60 10.80
N ALA A 157 8.92 11.23 11.95
CA ALA A 157 9.57 11.52 13.20
C ALA A 157 10.83 10.65 13.34
N ASP A 158 11.78 11.14 14.13
CA ASP A 158 12.89 10.33 14.62
C ASP A 158 12.35 9.14 15.43
N ASP A 159 13.01 8.01 15.37
CA ASP A 159 12.59 6.75 16.00
C ASP A 159 11.19 6.24 15.60
N ALA A 160 10.62 6.73 14.50
CA ALA A 160 9.35 6.21 13.99
C ALA A 160 9.51 4.75 13.51
N ALA A 161 8.67 3.85 14.00
CA ALA A 161 8.75 2.43 13.65
C ALA A 161 8.39 2.16 12.18
N ILE A 162 9.07 1.19 11.57
CA ILE A 162 8.85 0.76 10.20
C ILE A 162 8.09 -0.57 10.18
N THR A 163 6.91 -0.56 9.54
CA THR A 163 6.16 -1.78 9.26
C THR A 163 6.59 -2.33 7.92
N HIS A 164 7.18 -3.51 7.92
CA HIS A 164 7.74 -4.20 6.74
C HIS A 164 7.10 -5.56 6.45
N SER A 165 6.22 -6.03 7.33
CA SER A 165 5.46 -7.27 7.12
C SER A 165 3.98 -7.01 7.38
N SER A 166 3.11 -7.70 6.64
CA SER A 166 1.66 -7.46 6.70
C SER A 166 1.31 -5.97 6.55
N VAL A 167 1.98 -5.29 5.62
CA VAL A 167 1.90 -3.84 5.43
C VAL A 167 0.45 -3.42 5.15
N PRO A 168 -0.16 -2.61 6.03
CA PRO A 168 -1.55 -2.20 5.87
C PRO A 168 -1.66 -0.98 4.96
N PHE A 169 -2.48 -1.09 3.92
CA PHE A 169 -2.86 0.05 3.09
C PHE A 169 -4.09 0.75 3.71
N THR A 170 -3.99 2.05 3.95
CA THR A 170 -5.14 2.88 4.34
C THR A 170 -5.88 3.29 3.07
N VAL A 171 -7.09 2.79 2.89
CA VAL A 171 -7.86 2.96 1.65
C VAL A 171 -9.28 3.42 1.92
N ALA A 172 -9.91 4.01 0.89
CA ALA A 172 -11.34 4.25 0.82
C ALA A 172 -11.93 3.58 -0.43
N LEU A 173 -13.23 3.34 -0.43
CA LEU A 173 -13.94 2.87 -1.61
C LEU A 173 -13.92 3.95 -2.70
N ARG A 174 -13.65 3.54 -3.92
CA ARG A 174 -13.60 4.47 -5.05
C ARG A 174 -14.97 4.80 -5.62
N ALA A 175 -15.93 3.91 -5.49
CA ALA A 175 -17.30 4.11 -5.93
C ALA A 175 -18.27 4.29 -4.75
N GLY A 176 -19.28 5.12 -4.91
CA GLY A 176 -20.37 5.24 -3.93
C GLY A 176 -21.39 4.10 -4.01
N VAL A 177 -21.42 3.38 -5.14
CA VAL A 177 -22.30 2.22 -5.38
C VAL A 177 -21.45 0.96 -5.35
N GLN A 178 -21.91 -0.04 -4.59
CA GLN A 178 -21.30 -1.33 -4.47
C GLN A 178 -22.28 -2.40 -4.97
N GLU A 179 -21.94 -3.05 -6.07
CA GLU A 179 -22.78 -4.07 -6.70
C GLU A 179 -22.22 -5.47 -6.42
N PHE A 180 -23.10 -6.43 -6.36
CA PHE A 180 -22.76 -7.84 -6.36
C PHE A 180 -23.66 -8.61 -7.31
N ALA A 181 -23.19 -9.70 -7.84
CA ALA A 181 -23.96 -10.59 -8.69
C ALA A 181 -24.20 -11.94 -8.01
N THR A 182 -25.38 -12.51 -8.26
CA THR A 182 -25.72 -13.88 -7.84
C THR A 182 -26.09 -14.69 -9.06
N GLY A 183 -25.50 -15.89 -9.16
CA GLY A 183 -25.87 -16.83 -10.23
C GLY A 183 -26.98 -17.82 -9.79
N THR A 184 -27.46 -18.61 -10.75
CA THR A 184 -28.44 -19.67 -10.52
C THR A 184 -27.95 -20.75 -9.53
N THR A 185 -26.65 -20.84 -9.30
CA THR A 185 -26.01 -21.72 -8.33
C THR A 185 -26.09 -21.21 -6.89
N GLY A 186 -26.64 -20.02 -6.64
CA GLY A 186 -26.70 -19.40 -5.32
C GLY A 186 -25.35 -18.88 -4.78
N LEU A 187 -24.33 -18.80 -5.64
CA LEU A 187 -23.04 -18.24 -5.29
C LEU A 187 -22.99 -16.73 -5.61
N PHE A 188 -22.31 -16.00 -4.76
CA PHE A 188 -22.12 -14.56 -4.85
C PHE A 188 -20.78 -14.24 -5.49
N GLN A 189 -20.77 -13.31 -6.46
CA GLN A 189 -19.58 -12.74 -7.05
C GLN A 189 -19.48 -11.27 -6.65
N PHE A 190 -18.31 -10.85 -6.23
CA PHE A 190 -18.08 -9.50 -5.75
C PHE A 190 -16.69 -9.01 -6.16
N GLU A 191 -16.65 -7.76 -6.59
CA GLU A 191 -15.42 -7.02 -6.86
C GLU A 191 -15.43 -5.72 -6.06
N ILE A 192 -14.26 -5.30 -5.62
CA ILE A 192 -14.07 -4.07 -4.85
C ILE A 192 -12.94 -3.24 -5.46
N ASP A 193 -13.19 -1.94 -5.62
CA ASP A 193 -12.23 -0.96 -6.13
C ASP A 193 -11.96 0.06 -5.03
N MET A 194 -10.70 0.17 -4.64
CA MET A 194 -10.23 0.95 -3.51
C MET A 194 -9.10 1.87 -3.95
N GLU A 195 -9.00 3.03 -3.32
CA GLU A 195 -7.88 3.96 -3.52
C GLU A 195 -7.28 4.34 -2.17
N GLU A 196 -5.96 4.50 -2.14
CA GLU A 196 -5.23 4.94 -0.96
C GLU A 196 -5.65 6.35 -0.56
N VAL A 197 -5.81 6.56 0.74
CA VAL A 197 -6.12 7.85 1.36
C VAL A 197 -4.92 8.32 2.14
N LEU A 198 -4.57 9.58 2.00
CA LEU A 198 -3.42 10.23 2.63
C LEU A 198 -3.88 11.22 3.69
#